data_a9eba2e456021af1615fee8634016824
#
_entry.id   a9eba2e456021af1615fee8634016824
#
_cell.length_a   1.000
_cell.length_b   1.000
_cell.length_c   1.000
_cell.angle_alpha   90.00
_cell.angle_beta   90.00
_cell.angle_gamma   90.00
#
_symmetry.space_group_name_H-M   'P 1'
#
loop_
_entity.id
_entity.type
_entity.pdbx_description
1 polymer ?
#
loop_
_entity_poly.entity_id
_entity_poly.type
_entity_poly.pdbx_seq_one_letter_code
_entity_poly.pdbx_strand_id
1 'polypeptide(L)'
;EVVFHIAIDSGMQRIGYQPTKEAVEEIVKISKLPNVKIEGMFTHFCLADCADKTFTHTQYKRFKWVCDEVAKAGVKVNVHHCANSATIIDLPEYHYDMVRAGVILYGMAPSDEVDISNTGLKPAMSFKCEVTHVKTIHAGEGVSYGHKFIAKDTRVIATIPVGYADGYTRLLSGKAEVLIHDKRAKVVGNICMDQCMVDVTDIENVQVGDEVVLFGKQGDECILADELAEKLGTINYEITCMISRRVPRFYIQNNK
;
A
#
# COMPACT_ATOMS: atom_id res chain seq x y z
N GLU A 1 28.21 4.65 -22.29
CA GLU A 1 27.13 3.76 -22.75
C GLU A 1 25.93 3.91 -21.81
N VAL A 2 24.72 4.04 -22.39
CA VAL A 2 23.48 4.09 -21.63
C VAL A 2 22.81 2.72 -21.69
N VAL A 3 22.57 2.11 -20.53
CA VAL A 3 21.92 0.81 -20.39
C VAL A 3 20.49 1.04 -19.92
N PHE A 4 19.50 0.46 -20.60
CA PHE A 4 18.10 0.67 -20.25
C PHE A 4 17.20 -0.51 -20.65
N HIS A 5 15.96 -0.49 -20.16
CA HIS A 5 14.91 -1.44 -20.49
C HIS A 5 13.81 -0.75 -21.32
N ILE A 6 13.32 -1.44 -22.34
CA ILE A 6 12.19 -1.00 -23.17
C ILE A 6 10.88 -1.38 -22.48
N ALA A 7 10.00 -0.43 -22.30
CA ALA A 7 8.64 -0.67 -21.84
C ALA A 7 7.71 -1.03 -23.00
N ILE A 8 6.94 -2.10 -22.86
CA ILE A 8 5.88 -2.50 -23.77
C ILE A 8 4.54 -2.29 -23.09
N ASP A 9 3.69 -1.44 -23.65
CA ASP A 9 2.32 -1.27 -23.17
C ASP A 9 1.42 -2.37 -23.73
N SER A 10 1.36 -3.46 -23.03
CA SER A 10 0.54 -4.60 -23.44
C SER A 10 -0.96 -4.45 -23.09
N GLY A 11 -1.35 -3.32 -22.47
CA GLY A 11 -2.74 -3.04 -22.16
C GLY A 11 -3.00 -2.26 -20.86
N MET A 12 -1.95 -1.78 -20.17
CA MET A 12 -2.12 -0.91 -19.01
C MET A 12 -2.43 0.54 -19.41
N GLN A 13 -2.07 0.95 -20.64
CA GLN A 13 -2.28 2.28 -21.20
C GLN A 13 -1.64 3.42 -20.38
N ARG A 14 -0.44 3.13 -19.84
CA ARG A 14 0.29 4.08 -18.99
C ARG A 14 1.57 4.60 -19.63
N ILE A 15 2.43 3.68 -20.11
CA ILE A 15 3.72 3.99 -20.74
C ILE A 15 4.22 2.78 -21.53
N GLY A 16 4.93 3.03 -22.62
CA GLY A 16 5.59 2.00 -23.41
C GLY A 16 5.13 1.98 -24.86
N TYR A 17 5.81 1.19 -25.66
CA TYR A 17 5.45 0.91 -27.05
C TYR A 17 4.23 -0.01 -27.10
N GLN A 18 3.28 0.31 -27.98
CA GLN A 18 2.18 -0.59 -28.28
C GLN A 18 2.71 -1.87 -28.96
N PRO A 19 2.07 -3.04 -28.78
CA PRO A 19 2.53 -4.30 -29.34
C PRO A 19 2.22 -4.38 -30.84
N THR A 20 2.96 -3.63 -31.65
CA THR A 20 2.79 -3.51 -33.10
C THR A 20 4.11 -3.79 -33.84
N LYS A 21 4.03 -4.00 -35.16
CA LYS A 21 5.22 -4.19 -35.99
C LYS A 21 6.09 -2.94 -36.05
N GLU A 22 5.49 -1.78 -36.11
CA GLU A 22 6.17 -0.49 -36.12
C GLU A 22 6.99 -0.30 -34.82
N ALA A 23 6.48 -0.72 -33.68
CA ALA A 23 7.22 -0.70 -32.43
C ALA A 23 8.44 -1.64 -32.46
N VAL A 24 8.31 -2.83 -33.04
CA VAL A 24 9.44 -3.76 -33.24
C VAL A 24 10.51 -3.12 -34.13
N GLU A 25 10.12 -2.51 -35.26
CA GLU A 25 11.04 -1.81 -36.16
C GLU A 25 11.77 -0.67 -35.43
N GLU A 26 11.08 0.09 -34.60
CA GLU A 26 11.66 1.18 -33.82
C GLU A 26 12.66 0.66 -32.77
N ILE A 27 12.34 -0.41 -32.07
CA ILE A 27 13.24 -1.06 -31.12
C ILE A 27 14.52 -1.56 -31.84
N VAL A 28 14.36 -2.12 -33.03
CA VAL A 28 15.51 -2.53 -33.87
C VAL A 28 16.36 -1.34 -34.29
N LYS A 29 15.78 -0.19 -34.60
CA LYS A 29 16.56 1.04 -34.91
C LYS A 29 17.31 1.51 -33.68
N ILE A 30 16.64 1.54 -32.50
CA ILE A 30 17.25 1.95 -31.24
C ILE A 30 18.45 1.05 -30.89
N SER A 31 18.35 -0.26 -31.11
CA SER A 31 19.45 -1.20 -30.81
C SER A 31 20.72 -0.94 -31.60
N LYS A 32 20.62 -0.19 -32.71
CA LYS A 32 21.75 0.18 -33.61
C LYS A 32 22.36 1.55 -33.27
N LEU A 33 21.78 2.30 -32.34
CA LEU A 33 22.31 3.60 -31.97
C LEU A 33 23.64 3.46 -31.21
N PRO A 34 24.59 4.39 -31.42
CA PRO A 34 25.86 4.37 -30.69
C PRO A 34 25.64 4.67 -29.19
N ASN A 35 26.43 4.04 -28.37
CA ASN A 35 26.44 4.26 -26.90
C ASN A 35 25.10 3.95 -26.17
N VAL A 36 24.24 3.13 -26.78
CA VAL A 36 23.03 2.61 -26.16
C VAL A 36 23.03 1.09 -26.14
N LYS A 37 22.54 0.51 -25.04
CA LYS A 37 22.36 -0.93 -24.86
C LYS A 37 20.98 -1.21 -24.31
N ILE A 38 20.17 -1.95 -25.10
CA ILE A 38 18.92 -2.50 -24.62
C ILE A 38 19.25 -3.74 -23.77
N GLU A 39 19.23 -3.59 -22.46
CA GLU A 39 19.51 -4.69 -21.54
C GLU A 39 18.25 -5.52 -21.29
N GLY A 40 17.09 -4.89 -21.25
CA GLY A 40 15.86 -5.60 -20.97
C GLY A 40 14.63 -5.08 -21.69
N MET A 41 13.56 -5.88 -21.60
CA MET A 41 12.21 -5.52 -22.03
C MET A 41 11.21 -5.88 -20.93
N PHE A 42 10.20 -5.04 -20.75
CA PHE A 42 9.18 -5.31 -19.73
C PHE A 42 7.78 -4.83 -20.10
N THR A 43 6.81 -5.41 -19.43
CA THR A 43 5.45 -4.89 -19.38
C THR A 43 4.95 -4.81 -17.92
N HIS A 44 3.77 -4.23 -17.73
CA HIS A 44 3.11 -4.19 -16.42
C HIS A 44 1.66 -4.66 -16.54
N PHE A 45 1.30 -5.66 -15.75
CA PHE A 45 -0.06 -6.18 -15.72
C PHE A 45 -0.95 -5.30 -14.86
N CYS A 46 -2.13 -4.97 -15.37
CA CYS A 46 -3.08 -4.09 -14.70
C CYS A 46 -4.18 -4.82 -13.92
N LEU A 47 -4.38 -6.11 -14.17
CA LEU A 47 -5.40 -6.94 -13.52
C LEU A 47 -4.83 -8.26 -12.99
N ALA A 48 -3.53 -8.30 -12.68
CA ALA A 48 -2.92 -9.52 -12.15
C ALA A 48 -3.38 -9.82 -10.71
N ASP A 49 -3.91 -8.83 -10.02
CA ASP A 49 -4.45 -8.88 -8.67
C ASP A 49 -5.95 -9.19 -8.60
N CYS A 50 -6.63 -9.34 -9.75
CA CYS A 50 -8.00 -9.82 -9.84
C CYS A 50 -8.04 -11.36 -9.93
N ALA A 51 -9.14 -11.99 -9.48
CA ALA A 51 -9.37 -13.43 -9.61
C ALA A 51 -9.41 -13.86 -11.08
N ASP A 52 -10.07 -13.08 -11.95
CA ASP A 52 -10.08 -13.33 -13.40
C ASP A 52 -8.76 -12.88 -14.04
N LYS A 53 -7.94 -13.85 -14.43
CA LYS A 53 -6.64 -13.65 -15.08
C LYS A 53 -6.71 -13.53 -16.61
N THR A 54 -7.90 -13.54 -17.22
CA THR A 54 -8.08 -13.57 -18.70
C THR A 54 -7.35 -12.44 -19.39
N PHE A 55 -7.49 -11.23 -18.87
CA PHE A 55 -6.81 -10.08 -19.46
C PHE A 55 -5.31 -10.08 -19.19
N THR A 56 -4.88 -10.55 -18.03
CA THR A 56 -3.45 -10.74 -17.70
C THR A 56 -2.78 -11.71 -18.66
N HIS A 57 -3.42 -12.82 -19.01
CA HIS A 57 -2.95 -13.74 -20.05
C HIS A 57 -2.92 -13.09 -21.44
N THR A 58 -3.86 -12.20 -21.73
CA THR A 58 -3.85 -11.40 -22.98
C THR A 58 -2.66 -10.43 -23.03
N GLN A 59 -2.40 -9.71 -21.94
CA GLN A 59 -1.25 -8.82 -21.81
C GLN A 59 0.06 -9.59 -21.97
N TYR A 60 0.16 -10.76 -21.34
CA TYR A 60 1.33 -11.63 -21.48
C TYR A 60 1.57 -12.04 -22.93
N LYS A 61 0.54 -12.50 -23.66
CA LYS A 61 0.66 -12.91 -25.07
C LYS A 61 1.14 -11.76 -25.96
N ARG A 62 0.64 -10.55 -25.72
CA ARG A 62 1.05 -9.34 -26.44
C ARG A 62 2.53 -9.01 -26.19
N PHE A 63 2.93 -9.04 -24.91
CA PHE A 63 4.32 -8.79 -24.52
C PHE A 63 5.26 -9.84 -25.13
N LYS A 64 4.91 -11.12 -24.97
CA LYS A 64 5.69 -12.23 -25.52
C LYS A 64 5.86 -12.12 -27.03
N TRP A 65 4.79 -11.75 -27.76
CA TRP A 65 4.86 -11.56 -29.19
C TRP A 65 5.90 -10.48 -29.58
N VAL A 66 5.93 -9.33 -28.91
CA VAL A 66 6.96 -8.30 -29.18
C VAL A 66 8.35 -8.83 -28.90
N CYS A 67 8.56 -9.53 -27.77
CA CYS A 67 9.86 -10.13 -27.44
C CYS A 67 10.34 -11.11 -28.51
N ASP A 68 9.43 -11.98 -28.98
CA ASP A 68 9.73 -12.96 -30.02
C ASP A 68 10.09 -12.27 -31.36
N GLU A 69 9.37 -11.22 -31.78
CA GLU A 69 9.65 -10.49 -33.02
C GLU A 69 10.97 -9.70 -32.96
N VAL A 70 11.25 -9.06 -31.81
CA VAL A 70 12.52 -8.36 -31.56
C VAL A 70 13.70 -9.34 -31.61
N ALA A 71 13.56 -10.52 -31.02
CA ALA A 71 14.55 -11.58 -31.07
C ALA A 71 14.77 -12.11 -32.52
N LYS A 72 13.69 -12.34 -33.29
CA LYS A 72 13.76 -12.73 -34.72
C LYS A 72 14.47 -11.68 -35.59
N ALA A 73 14.33 -10.41 -35.24
CA ALA A 73 15.04 -9.32 -35.90
C ALA A 73 16.53 -9.22 -35.53
N GLY A 74 17.04 -10.13 -34.70
CA GLY A 74 18.45 -10.24 -34.32
C GLY A 74 18.85 -9.33 -33.13
N VAL A 75 17.93 -8.70 -32.44
CA VAL A 75 18.23 -7.90 -31.23
C VAL A 75 18.30 -8.82 -30.02
N LYS A 76 19.46 -8.84 -29.37
CA LYS A 76 19.67 -9.61 -28.14
C LYS A 76 19.24 -8.79 -26.94
N VAL A 77 18.25 -9.27 -26.19
CA VAL A 77 17.80 -8.73 -24.93
C VAL A 77 18.09 -9.76 -23.84
N ASN A 78 18.74 -9.34 -22.76
CA ASN A 78 19.19 -10.26 -21.71
C ASN A 78 18.16 -10.47 -20.61
N VAL A 79 17.31 -9.49 -20.33
CA VAL A 79 16.38 -9.51 -19.19
C VAL A 79 14.95 -9.22 -19.65
N HIS A 80 14.06 -10.17 -19.45
CA HIS A 80 12.61 -9.98 -19.64
C HIS A 80 11.92 -9.98 -18.30
N HIS A 81 10.98 -9.07 -18.09
CA HIS A 81 10.22 -9.05 -16.83
C HIS A 81 8.81 -8.46 -16.97
N CYS A 82 7.84 -9.11 -16.37
CA CYS A 82 6.45 -8.66 -16.35
C CYS A 82 5.79 -8.80 -14.96
N ALA A 83 6.35 -9.64 -14.09
CA ALA A 83 5.73 -9.96 -12.81
C ALA A 83 5.77 -8.78 -11.83
N ASN A 84 4.60 -8.32 -11.41
CA ASN A 84 4.36 -7.49 -10.23
C ASN A 84 4.08 -8.37 -8.99
N SER A 85 3.71 -7.78 -7.86
CA SER A 85 3.47 -8.52 -6.61
C SER A 85 2.42 -9.63 -6.74
N ALA A 86 1.30 -9.37 -7.40
CA ALA A 86 0.26 -10.36 -7.62
C ALA A 86 0.74 -11.50 -8.53
N THR A 87 1.42 -11.16 -9.62
CA THR A 87 1.99 -12.15 -10.55
C THR A 87 3.04 -13.03 -9.86
N ILE A 88 3.82 -12.49 -8.93
CA ILE A 88 4.80 -13.27 -8.16
C ILE A 88 4.11 -14.38 -7.36
N ILE A 89 2.92 -14.12 -6.82
CA ILE A 89 2.17 -15.06 -6.00
C ILE A 89 1.37 -16.04 -6.87
N ASP A 90 0.58 -15.51 -7.83
CA ASP A 90 -0.46 -16.28 -8.50
C ASP A 90 -0.02 -16.92 -9.83
N LEU A 91 1.01 -16.37 -10.49
CA LEU A 91 1.38 -16.74 -11.86
C LEU A 91 2.91 -16.94 -11.99
N PRO A 92 3.49 -17.92 -11.28
CA PRO A 92 4.95 -18.13 -11.27
C PRO A 92 5.52 -18.45 -12.66
N GLU A 93 4.72 -18.95 -13.59
CA GLU A 93 5.11 -19.20 -14.98
C GLU A 93 5.44 -17.91 -15.75
N TYR A 94 5.11 -16.72 -15.22
CA TYR A 94 5.39 -15.42 -15.83
C TYR A 94 6.55 -14.68 -15.15
N HIS A 95 7.34 -15.34 -14.31
CA HIS A 95 8.47 -14.68 -13.61
C HIS A 95 9.58 -14.22 -14.57
N TYR A 96 9.81 -14.93 -15.67
CA TYR A 96 10.92 -14.66 -16.58
C TYR A 96 12.28 -14.55 -15.86
N ASP A 97 13.13 -13.61 -16.30
CA ASP A 97 14.48 -13.43 -15.77
C ASP A 97 14.49 -12.59 -14.47
N MET A 98 13.45 -11.78 -14.24
CA MET A 98 13.37 -10.87 -13.11
C MET A 98 11.91 -10.62 -12.69
N VAL A 99 11.69 -10.49 -11.39
CA VAL A 99 10.41 -10.08 -10.82
C VAL A 99 10.54 -8.71 -10.14
N ARG A 100 9.41 -8.00 -10.03
CA ARG A 100 9.33 -6.68 -9.41
C ARG A 100 8.41 -6.75 -8.19
N ALA A 101 8.96 -7.20 -7.07
CA ALA A 101 8.26 -7.18 -5.79
C ALA A 101 7.99 -5.73 -5.37
N GLY A 102 6.73 -5.38 -5.17
CA GLY A 102 6.28 -4.08 -4.70
C GLY A 102 5.66 -4.20 -3.31
N VAL A 103 4.34 -4.18 -3.21
CA VAL A 103 3.60 -4.19 -1.93
C VAL A 103 3.92 -5.40 -1.05
N ILE A 104 4.27 -6.55 -1.62
CA ILE A 104 4.67 -7.73 -0.84
C ILE A 104 5.97 -7.51 -0.03
N LEU A 105 6.83 -6.55 -0.41
CA LEU A 105 7.98 -6.16 0.42
C LEU A 105 7.56 -5.45 1.70
N TYR A 106 6.36 -4.85 1.71
CA TYR A 106 5.76 -4.27 2.92
C TYR A 106 4.98 -5.31 3.72
N GLY A 107 4.94 -6.57 3.26
CA GLY A 107 4.20 -7.66 3.90
C GLY A 107 2.69 -7.55 3.75
N MET A 108 2.22 -6.90 2.68
CA MET A 108 0.80 -6.66 2.41
C MET A 108 0.32 -7.41 1.17
N ALA A 109 -0.95 -7.79 1.15
CA ALA A 109 -1.60 -8.38 -0.01
C ALA A 109 -1.72 -7.37 -1.17
N PRO A 110 -1.56 -7.81 -2.43
CA PRO A 110 -1.81 -6.97 -3.60
C PRO A 110 -3.29 -6.55 -3.74
N SER A 111 -4.22 -7.40 -3.36
CA SER A 111 -5.66 -7.18 -3.28
C SER A 111 -6.31 -8.26 -2.41
N ASP A 112 -7.61 -8.14 -2.17
CA ASP A 112 -8.40 -9.13 -1.42
C ASP A 112 -8.62 -10.44 -2.22
N GLU A 113 -8.39 -10.40 -3.54
CA GLU A 113 -8.56 -11.56 -4.42
C GLU A 113 -7.27 -12.40 -4.57
N VAL A 114 -6.15 -11.96 -4.00
CA VAL A 114 -4.87 -12.69 -4.00
C VAL A 114 -4.68 -13.41 -2.66
N ASP A 115 -4.63 -14.73 -2.69
CA ASP A 115 -4.40 -15.53 -1.48
C ASP A 115 -2.93 -15.47 -1.04
N ILE A 116 -2.70 -14.80 0.08
CA ILE A 116 -1.38 -14.68 0.71
C ILE A 116 -1.15 -15.65 1.88
N SER A 117 -2.12 -16.53 2.20
CA SER A 117 -2.08 -17.40 3.39
C SER A 117 -0.83 -18.27 3.48
N ASN A 118 -0.33 -18.73 2.33
CA ASN A 118 0.84 -19.59 2.23
C ASN A 118 2.16 -18.84 1.95
N THR A 119 2.14 -17.51 1.90
CA THR A 119 3.32 -16.71 1.53
C THR A 119 4.24 -16.39 2.70
N GLY A 120 3.73 -16.47 3.93
CA GLY A 120 4.47 -16.05 5.13
C GLY A 120 4.70 -14.55 5.23
N LEU A 121 3.99 -13.73 4.43
CA LEU A 121 4.07 -12.27 4.49
C LEU A 121 3.67 -11.75 5.88
N LYS A 122 4.42 -10.77 6.37
CA LYS A 122 4.16 -10.09 7.65
C LYS A 122 4.23 -8.59 7.42
N PRO A 123 3.20 -7.83 7.83
CA PRO A 123 3.24 -6.37 7.75
C PRO A 123 4.51 -5.80 8.39
N ALA A 124 5.26 -5.03 7.60
CA ALA A 124 6.55 -4.49 8.01
C ALA A 124 6.42 -3.12 8.71
N MET A 125 5.24 -2.47 8.63
CA MET A 125 5.01 -1.14 9.16
C MET A 125 3.92 -1.15 10.22
N SER A 126 4.15 -0.40 11.30
CA SER A 126 3.12 -0.02 12.25
C SER A 126 3.20 1.48 12.52
N PHE A 127 2.06 2.11 12.78
CA PHE A 127 1.97 3.52 13.13
C PHE A 127 1.47 3.64 14.57
N LYS A 128 2.32 4.23 15.42
CA LYS A 128 2.09 4.30 16.86
C LYS A 128 2.29 5.71 17.39
N CYS A 129 1.65 6.01 18.51
CA CYS A 129 1.87 7.21 19.31
C CYS A 129 1.56 6.91 20.78
N GLU A 130 1.52 7.94 21.61
CA GLU A 130 1.13 7.84 23.02
C GLU A 130 -0.05 8.76 23.31
N VAL A 131 -0.84 8.42 24.31
CA VAL A 131 -1.89 9.29 24.84
C VAL A 131 -1.26 10.54 25.44
N THR A 132 -1.72 11.73 25.04
CA THR A 132 -1.22 13.02 25.55
C THR A 132 -2.15 13.68 26.56
N HIS A 133 -3.43 13.32 26.58
CA HIS A 133 -4.41 13.86 27.52
C HIS A 133 -5.59 12.91 27.69
N VAL A 134 -6.14 12.85 28.88
CA VAL A 134 -7.38 12.10 29.18
C VAL A 134 -8.33 13.01 29.94
N LYS A 135 -9.60 13.01 29.59
CA LYS A 135 -10.63 13.78 30.27
C LYS A 135 -11.99 13.09 30.22
N THR A 136 -12.81 13.38 31.18
CA THR A 136 -14.23 13.02 31.20
C THR A 136 -15.06 14.12 30.57
N ILE A 137 -16.01 13.75 29.72
CA ILE A 137 -17.05 14.63 29.18
C ILE A 137 -18.44 14.08 29.59
N HIS A 138 -19.45 14.97 29.60
CA HIS A 138 -20.80 14.62 30.03
C HIS A 138 -21.79 14.65 28.88
N ALA A 139 -22.98 14.10 29.10
CA ALA A 139 -24.05 14.11 28.11
C ALA A 139 -24.33 15.53 27.57
N GLY A 140 -24.42 15.64 26.22
CA GLY A 140 -24.61 16.91 25.49
C GLY A 140 -23.33 17.62 25.10
N GLU A 141 -22.15 17.23 25.67
CA GLU A 141 -20.88 17.83 25.28
C GLU A 141 -20.36 17.27 23.94
N GLY A 142 -19.87 18.16 23.08
CA GLY A 142 -19.36 17.81 21.76
C GLY A 142 -17.84 17.71 21.70
N VAL A 143 -17.33 16.85 20.80
CA VAL A 143 -15.90 16.63 20.59
C VAL A 143 -15.48 17.19 19.24
N SER A 144 -14.37 17.97 19.24
CA SER A 144 -13.69 18.50 18.08
C SER A 144 -14.52 19.50 17.25
N TYR A 145 -13.94 19.90 16.11
CA TYR A 145 -14.56 20.87 15.19
C TYR A 145 -15.93 20.42 14.68
N GLY A 146 -16.91 21.30 14.76
CA GLY A 146 -18.26 21.06 14.27
C GLY A 146 -19.07 20.08 15.09
N HIS A 147 -18.57 19.67 16.27
CA HIS A 147 -19.26 18.80 17.23
C HIS A 147 -19.95 17.60 16.57
N LYS A 148 -19.25 16.94 15.63
CA LYS A 148 -19.81 15.79 14.90
C LYS A 148 -20.02 14.56 15.79
N PHE A 149 -19.36 14.51 16.93
CA PHE A 149 -19.63 13.59 18.01
C PHE A 149 -20.18 14.40 19.19
N ILE A 150 -21.33 14.01 19.71
CA ILE A 150 -21.95 14.55 20.93
C ILE A 150 -22.15 13.39 21.87
N ALA A 151 -21.62 13.49 23.08
CA ALA A 151 -21.75 12.48 24.10
C ALA A 151 -23.23 12.32 24.52
N LYS A 152 -23.72 11.08 24.52
CA LYS A 152 -25.10 10.76 24.99
C LYS A 152 -25.16 10.51 26.52
N ASP A 153 -24.03 10.17 27.07
CA ASP A 153 -23.80 9.85 28.48
C ASP A 153 -22.39 10.30 28.88
N THR A 154 -21.94 9.99 30.08
CA THR A 154 -20.58 10.29 30.53
C THR A 154 -19.58 9.43 29.75
N ARG A 155 -18.58 10.06 29.13
CA ARG A 155 -17.54 9.43 28.36
C ARG A 155 -16.14 9.83 28.81
N VAL A 156 -15.19 8.92 28.67
CA VAL A 156 -13.77 9.19 28.87
C VAL A 156 -13.13 9.31 27.51
N ILE A 157 -12.53 10.48 27.24
CA ILE A 157 -11.92 10.81 25.94
C ILE A 157 -10.41 10.96 26.11
N ALA A 158 -9.65 10.18 25.36
CA ALA A 158 -8.21 10.35 25.20
C ALA A 158 -7.92 11.24 23.98
N THR A 159 -6.89 12.09 24.09
CA THR A 159 -6.33 12.84 22.96
C THR A 159 -4.98 12.24 22.61
N ILE A 160 -4.73 12.05 21.31
CA ILE A 160 -3.47 11.56 20.76
C ILE A 160 -2.86 12.59 19.82
N PRO A 161 -1.50 12.71 19.75
CA PRO A 161 -0.79 13.76 19.02
C PRO A 161 -0.57 13.35 17.55
N VAL A 162 -1.61 12.87 16.89
CA VAL A 162 -1.61 12.46 15.48
C VAL A 162 -2.83 13.03 14.78
N GLY A 163 -2.60 13.64 13.62
CA GLY A 163 -3.64 14.20 12.78
C GLY A 163 -3.34 14.08 11.29
N TYR A 164 -4.10 14.85 10.47
CA TYR A 164 -3.98 14.71 9.02
C TYR A 164 -2.64 15.23 8.46
N ALA A 165 -1.93 16.09 9.16
CA ALA A 165 -0.58 16.50 8.76
C ALA A 165 0.47 15.40 8.97
N ASP A 166 0.18 14.40 9.80
CA ASP A 166 1.00 13.19 9.98
C ASP A 166 0.69 12.12 8.92
N GLY A 167 -0.40 12.29 8.17
CA GLY A 167 -0.89 11.32 7.22
C GLY A 167 -2.09 10.49 7.72
N TYR A 168 -2.59 10.76 8.93
CA TYR A 168 -3.83 10.16 9.44
C TYR A 168 -5.03 10.99 8.98
N THR A 169 -5.46 10.74 7.77
CA THR A 169 -6.39 11.60 7.02
C THR A 169 -7.68 11.91 7.77
N ARG A 170 -8.19 13.14 7.55
CA ARG A 170 -9.46 13.61 8.11
C ARG A 170 -10.68 12.80 7.64
N LEU A 171 -10.58 12.06 6.52
CA LEU A 171 -11.63 11.17 6.03
C LEU A 171 -11.89 9.96 6.94
N LEU A 172 -10.98 9.65 7.85
CA LEU A 172 -11.12 8.62 8.89
C LEU A 172 -11.95 9.09 10.10
N SER A 173 -12.32 10.38 10.18
CA SER A 173 -13.11 10.92 11.28
C SER A 173 -14.40 10.14 11.51
N GLY A 174 -14.57 9.59 12.70
CA GLY A 174 -15.76 8.80 13.09
C GLY A 174 -15.88 7.42 12.43
N LYS A 175 -14.88 7.02 11.62
CA LYS A 175 -14.83 5.70 10.96
C LYS A 175 -13.74 4.79 11.51
N ALA A 176 -12.60 5.37 11.89
CA ALA A 176 -11.45 4.61 12.33
C ALA A 176 -11.53 4.21 13.79
N GLU A 177 -10.79 3.18 14.11
CA GLU A 177 -10.46 2.75 15.46
C GLU A 177 -8.93 2.75 15.64
N VAL A 178 -8.49 2.75 16.88
CA VAL A 178 -7.10 2.57 17.29
C VAL A 178 -7.04 1.48 18.35
N LEU A 179 -5.84 0.95 18.65
CA LEU A 179 -5.66 0.01 19.76
C LEU A 179 -5.04 0.73 20.94
N ILE A 180 -5.59 0.48 22.13
CA ILE A 180 -5.07 0.90 23.43
C ILE A 180 -5.34 -0.25 24.41
N HIS A 181 -4.31 -0.70 25.16
CA HIS A 181 -4.41 -1.84 26.08
C HIS A 181 -5.02 -3.09 25.40
N ASP A 182 -4.58 -3.40 24.18
CA ASP A 182 -5.05 -4.53 23.36
C ASP A 182 -6.56 -4.51 23.05
N LYS A 183 -7.19 -3.33 23.12
CA LYS A 183 -8.61 -3.12 22.83
C LYS A 183 -8.81 -2.05 21.77
N ARG A 184 -9.86 -2.22 20.97
CA ARG A 184 -10.27 -1.24 19.96
C ARG A 184 -11.00 -0.07 20.58
N ALA A 185 -10.57 1.15 20.27
CA ALA A 185 -11.16 2.40 20.70
C ALA A 185 -11.50 3.28 19.48
N LYS A 186 -12.72 3.84 19.46
CA LYS A 186 -13.21 4.62 18.32
C LYS A 186 -12.61 6.01 18.29
N VAL A 187 -12.17 6.45 17.10
CA VAL A 187 -11.85 7.85 16.83
C VAL A 187 -13.16 8.65 16.78
N VAL A 188 -13.29 9.65 17.62
CA VAL A 188 -14.51 10.45 17.77
C VAL A 188 -14.28 11.92 17.44
N GLY A 189 -15.29 12.53 16.84
CA GLY A 189 -15.18 13.89 16.30
C GLY A 189 -14.29 13.97 15.06
N ASN A 190 -14.04 15.19 14.59
CA ASN A 190 -13.17 15.41 13.44
C ASN A 190 -11.69 15.29 13.83
N ILE A 191 -10.91 14.57 13.04
CA ILE A 191 -9.45 14.56 13.11
C ILE A 191 -8.94 15.96 12.79
N CYS A 192 -8.09 16.51 13.66
CA CYS A 192 -7.47 17.82 13.50
C CYS A 192 -6.15 17.72 12.72
N MET A 193 -5.43 18.83 12.56
CA MET A 193 -4.15 18.87 11.88
C MET A 193 -3.12 17.97 12.56
N ASP A 194 -3.02 18.09 13.89
CA ASP A 194 -1.94 17.50 14.69
C ASP A 194 -2.46 16.59 15.83
N GLN A 195 -3.76 16.43 15.97
CA GLN A 195 -4.37 15.69 17.06
C GLN A 195 -5.69 15.03 16.62
N CYS A 196 -6.05 13.94 17.28
CA CYS A 196 -7.41 13.40 17.22
C CYS A 196 -7.81 12.85 18.60
N MET A 197 -9.10 12.60 18.76
CA MET A 197 -9.71 12.16 20.00
C MET A 197 -10.27 10.77 19.85
N VAL A 198 -10.16 9.99 20.91
CA VAL A 198 -10.53 8.58 20.96
C VAL A 198 -11.44 8.36 22.18
N ASP A 199 -12.55 7.67 21.99
CA ASP A 199 -13.42 7.25 23.07
C ASP A 199 -12.82 6.00 23.75
N VAL A 200 -12.38 6.15 24.99
CA VAL A 200 -11.76 5.10 25.79
C VAL A 200 -12.61 4.69 26.99
N THR A 201 -13.92 5.03 26.98
CA THR A 201 -14.83 4.79 28.10
C THR A 201 -14.85 3.32 28.54
N ASP A 202 -14.75 2.39 27.61
CA ASP A 202 -14.81 0.95 27.87
C ASP A 202 -13.40 0.32 28.07
N ILE A 203 -12.37 1.14 28.21
CA ILE A 203 -10.98 0.71 28.45
C ILE A 203 -10.52 1.24 29.80
N GLU A 204 -10.25 0.32 30.73
CA GLU A 204 -9.87 0.69 32.06
C GLU A 204 -8.47 1.31 32.18
N ASN A 205 -8.31 2.28 33.08
CA ASN A 205 -7.02 2.85 33.48
C ASN A 205 -6.19 3.47 32.35
N VAL A 206 -6.82 3.98 31.30
CA VAL A 206 -6.11 4.71 30.26
C VAL A 206 -5.54 6.01 30.82
N GLN A 207 -4.25 6.24 30.62
CA GLN A 207 -3.51 7.39 31.13
C GLN A 207 -2.57 8.00 30.10
N VAL A 208 -2.06 9.18 30.39
CA VAL A 208 -1.04 9.84 29.56
C VAL A 208 0.22 8.98 29.51
N GLY A 209 0.76 8.77 28.33
CA GLY A 209 1.92 7.92 28.04
C GLY A 209 1.57 6.50 27.60
N ASP A 210 0.30 6.10 27.64
CA ASP A 210 -0.10 4.78 27.12
C ASP A 210 0.09 4.70 25.60
N GLU A 211 0.61 3.57 25.14
CA GLU A 211 0.79 3.31 23.72
C GLU A 211 -0.55 3.21 22.98
N VAL A 212 -0.63 3.89 21.86
CA VAL A 212 -1.74 3.84 20.91
C VAL A 212 -1.25 3.34 19.57
N VAL A 213 -1.91 2.33 19.01
CA VAL A 213 -1.61 1.81 17.67
C VAL A 213 -2.70 2.22 16.69
N LEU A 214 -2.35 3.03 15.70
CA LEU A 214 -3.28 3.49 14.66
C LEU A 214 -3.45 2.45 13.54
N PHE A 215 -2.36 1.78 13.17
CA PHE A 215 -2.34 0.51 12.45
C PHE A 215 -1.09 -0.28 12.83
N GLY A 216 -1.22 -1.58 12.86
CA GLY A 216 -0.24 -2.52 13.37
C GLY A 216 -0.82 -3.42 14.46
N LYS A 217 0.05 -4.10 15.19
CA LYS A 217 -0.33 -5.07 16.22
C LYS A 217 -0.07 -4.51 17.62
N GLN A 218 -1.01 -4.81 18.55
CA GLN A 218 -0.86 -4.64 20.00
C GLN A 218 -1.47 -5.86 20.68
N GLY A 219 -0.69 -6.62 21.46
CA GLY A 219 -1.13 -7.89 22.02
C GLY A 219 -1.64 -8.88 20.96
N ASP A 220 -2.87 -9.33 21.10
CA ASP A 220 -3.52 -10.23 20.14
C ASP A 220 -4.33 -9.48 19.07
N GLU A 221 -4.59 -8.18 19.28
CA GLU A 221 -5.33 -7.33 18.35
C GLU A 221 -4.45 -6.74 17.25
N CYS A 222 -5.06 -6.50 16.08
CA CYS A 222 -4.38 -5.92 14.94
C CYS A 222 -5.35 -5.02 14.15
N ILE A 223 -4.86 -3.86 13.71
CA ILE A 223 -5.49 -3.02 12.70
C ILE A 223 -4.57 -3.01 11.48
N LEU A 224 -5.02 -3.58 10.38
CA LEU A 224 -4.24 -3.62 9.13
C LEU A 224 -4.40 -2.31 8.35
N ALA A 225 -3.42 -1.98 7.53
CA ALA A 225 -3.54 -0.88 6.56
C ALA A 225 -4.72 -1.09 5.60
N ASP A 226 -5.03 -2.35 5.31
CA ASP A 226 -6.18 -2.79 4.50
C ASP A 226 -7.51 -2.33 5.11
N GLU A 227 -7.68 -2.47 6.43
CA GLU A 227 -8.88 -2.00 7.15
C GLU A 227 -9.09 -0.48 7.02
N LEU A 228 -8.01 0.29 7.10
CA LEU A 228 -8.07 1.74 6.91
C LEU A 228 -8.37 2.09 5.44
N ALA A 229 -7.78 1.36 4.51
CA ALA A 229 -8.02 1.53 3.08
C ALA A 229 -9.48 1.28 2.71
N GLU A 230 -10.09 0.21 3.22
CA GLU A 230 -11.52 -0.10 3.04
C GLU A 230 -12.41 1.03 3.55
N LYS A 231 -12.16 1.54 4.77
CA LYS A 231 -12.91 2.68 5.35
C LYS A 231 -12.81 3.95 4.52
N LEU A 232 -11.76 4.11 3.74
CA LEU A 232 -11.49 5.25 2.85
C LEU A 232 -11.95 5.03 1.41
N GLY A 233 -12.20 3.79 1.00
CA GLY A 233 -12.48 3.43 -0.40
C GLY A 233 -11.23 3.52 -1.28
N THR A 234 -10.07 3.11 -0.76
CA THR A 234 -8.78 3.10 -1.46
C THR A 234 -8.04 1.78 -1.22
N ILE A 235 -6.74 1.74 -1.51
CA ILE A 235 -5.87 0.56 -1.37
C ILE A 235 -4.82 0.75 -0.26
N ASN A 236 -4.36 -0.36 0.32
CA ASN A 236 -3.38 -0.39 1.41
C ASN A 236 -2.06 0.32 1.08
N TYR A 237 -1.66 0.34 -0.21
CA TYR A 237 -0.49 1.08 -0.71
C TYR A 237 -0.55 2.57 -0.33
N GLU A 238 -1.72 3.20 -0.53
CA GLU A 238 -1.93 4.62 -0.26
C GLU A 238 -1.81 4.91 1.23
N ILE A 239 -2.33 4.04 2.10
CA ILE A 239 -2.25 4.21 3.56
C ILE A 239 -0.81 4.36 4.02
N THR A 240 0.09 3.50 3.58
CA THR A 240 1.51 3.58 3.96
C THR A 240 2.22 4.78 3.33
N CYS A 241 1.82 5.17 2.11
CA CYS A 241 2.36 6.35 1.42
C CYS A 241 1.90 7.67 2.04
N MET A 242 0.71 7.71 2.66
CA MET A 242 0.18 8.92 3.31
C MET A 242 1.02 9.37 4.51
N ILE A 243 1.69 8.46 5.23
CA ILE A 243 2.43 8.81 6.44
C ILE A 243 3.53 9.80 6.11
N SER A 244 3.41 11.02 6.65
CA SER A 244 4.24 12.15 6.29
C SER A 244 5.67 12.02 6.80
N ARG A 245 6.59 12.82 6.22
CA ARG A 245 8.01 12.81 6.59
C ARG A 245 8.29 13.37 7.99
N ARG A 246 7.33 14.07 8.57
CA ARG A 246 7.48 14.62 9.94
C ARG A 246 7.34 13.54 11.02
N VAL A 247 6.71 12.38 10.68
CA VAL A 247 6.65 11.24 11.58
C VAL A 247 7.98 10.51 11.57
N PRO A 248 8.67 10.34 12.72
CA PRO A 248 9.93 9.60 12.79
C PRO A 248 9.77 8.15 12.34
N ARG A 249 10.79 7.60 11.67
CA ARG A 249 10.86 6.18 11.29
C ARG A 249 11.86 5.47 12.19
N PHE A 250 11.41 4.45 12.89
CA PHE A 250 12.25 3.55 13.69
C PHE A 250 12.33 2.20 12.99
N TYR A 251 13.52 1.80 12.60
CA TYR A 251 13.76 0.51 11.95
C TYR A 251 14.17 -0.49 13.04
N ILE A 252 13.29 -1.48 13.28
CA ILE A 252 13.49 -2.49 14.31
C ILE A 252 13.95 -3.77 13.64
N GLN A 253 15.15 -4.26 13.97
CA GLN A 253 15.61 -5.59 13.62
C GLN A 253 15.47 -6.48 14.86
N ASN A 254 14.66 -7.52 14.74
CA ASN A 254 14.70 -8.60 15.74
C ASN A 254 16.00 -9.37 15.54
N ASN A 255 17.03 -9.03 16.31
CA ASN A 255 18.19 -9.90 16.42
C ASN A 255 17.71 -11.23 17.01
N LYS A 256 17.74 -12.28 16.19
CA LYS A 256 17.57 -13.67 16.65
C LYS A 256 18.76 -14.10 17.49
#